data_0ec810b8077ba1296a35c9ad375286de
#
_entry.id   0ec810b8077ba1296a35c9ad375286de
#
_cell.length_a   1.000
_cell.length_b   1.000
_cell.length_c   1.000
_cell.angle_alpha   90.00
_cell.angle_beta   90.00
_cell.angle_gamma   90.00
#
_symmetry.space_group_name_H-M   'P 1'
#
loop_
_entity.id
_entity.type
_entity.pdbx_description
1 polymer ?
#
loop_
_entity_poly.entity_id
_entity_poly.type
_entity_poly.pdbx_seq_one_letter_code
_entity_poly.pdbx_strand_id
1 'polypeptide(L)'
;MEIWDGYLKDGTLANYDLVRGEPIPNGMYHLASEILVKHIDGDYLLMKRDTRKSNYGGYYEATAGGSALKGEDKISCAKRELLEETGISSNNLQEIGHYTSHDTIYYNFLCVTDCDKSSI
;
A
#
# COMPACT_ATOMS: atom_id res chain seq x y z
N MET A 1 1.19 -1.02 18.92
CA MET A 1 2.51 -1.07 18.25
C MET A 1 2.38 -1.87 16.96
N GLU A 2 2.72 -1.27 15.85
CA GLU A 2 2.65 -1.95 14.56
C GLU A 2 3.99 -2.60 14.24
N ILE A 3 3.98 -3.91 13.99
CA ILE A 3 5.19 -4.68 13.68
C ILE A 3 5.17 -5.08 12.21
N TRP A 4 6.31 -4.92 11.57
CA TRP A 4 6.52 -5.28 10.16
C TRP A 4 7.59 -6.36 10.06
N ASP A 5 7.53 -7.15 8.99
CA ASP A 5 8.67 -7.98 8.61
C ASP A 5 9.74 -7.12 7.97
N GLY A 6 10.99 -7.39 8.30
CA GLY A 6 12.13 -6.81 7.59
C GLY A 6 12.42 -7.58 6.32
N TYR A 7 12.82 -6.87 5.27
CA TYR A 7 13.16 -7.44 3.96
C TYR A 7 14.56 -7.03 3.57
N LEU A 8 15.23 -7.88 2.80
CA LEU A 8 16.48 -7.54 2.14
C LEU A 8 16.17 -6.81 0.82
N LYS A 9 17.18 -6.20 0.23
CA LYS A 9 17.03 -5.38 -0.99
C LYS A 9 16.39 -6.16 -2.15
N ASP A 10 16.62 -7.47 -2.22
CA ASP A 10 16.06 -8.32 -3.26
C ASP A 10 14.61 -8.75 -3.01
N GLY A 11 14.00 -8.29 -1.92
CA GLY A 11 12.63 -8.60 -1.57
C GLY A 11 12.43 -9.86 -0.76
N THR A 12 13.52 -10.54 -0.37
CA THR A 12 13.43 -11.72 0.48
C THR A 12 13.34 -11.32 1.96
N LEU A 13 12.75 -12.19 2.78
CA LEU A 13 12.62 -11.94 4.21
C LEU A 13 13.99 -11.93 4.88
N ALA A 14 14.20 -10.92 5.73
CA ALA A 14 15.44 -10.80 6.52
C ALA A 14 15.35 -11.55 7.84
N ASN A 15 14.18 -12.09 8.19
CA ASN A 15 13.91 -12.75 9.46
C ASN A 15 14.18 -11.83 10.65
N TYR A 16 13.73 -10.59 10.54
CA TYR A 16 13.92 -9.56 11.53
C TYR A 16 12.64 -8.73 11.63
N ASP A 17 12.18 -8.47 12.86
CA ASP A 17 10.99 -7.65 13.08
C ASP A 17 11.34 -6.17 13.11
N LEU A 18 10.60 -5.38 12.36
CA LEU A 18 10.69 -3.92 12.38
C LEU A 18 9.51 -3.37 13.17
N VAL A 19 9.72 -2.26 13.85
CA VAL A 19 8.67 -1.58 14.61
C VAL A 19 8.43 -0.21 14.00
N ARG A 20 7.18 0.08 13.66
CA ARG A 20 6.82 1.37 13.10
C ARG A 20 7.20 2.51 14.03
N GLY A 21 7.88 3.51 13.48
CA GLY A 21 8.36 4.65 14.23
C GLY A 21 9.77 4.51 14.78
N GLU A 22 10.35 3.32 14.73
CA GLU A 22 11.74 3.08 15.11
C GLU A 22 12.64 3.06 13.87
N PRO A 23 13.92 3.40 14.01
CA PRO A 23 14.87 3.35 12.88
C PRO A 23 14.96 1.95 12.29
N ILE A 24 14.98 1.87 10.95
CA ILE A 24 15.18 0.62 10.25
C ILE A 24 16.68 0.37 10.10
N PRO A 25 17.19 -0.82 10.48
CA PRO A 25 18.61 -1.12 10.33
C PRO A 25 19.09 -0.96 8.90
N ASN A 26 20.33 -0.53 8.75
CA ASN A 26 20.95 -0.33 7.43
C ASN A 26 20.95 -1.65 6.65
N GLY A 27 20.52 -1.57 5.39
CA GLY A 27 20.43 -2.76 4.54
C GLY A 27 19.12 -3.52 4.67
N MET A 28 18.20 -3.06 5.51
CA MET A 28 16.86 -3.64 5.64
C MET A 28 15.80 -2.69 5.13
N TYR A 29 14.67 -3.25 4.75
CA TYR A 29 13.54 -2.51 4.16
C TYR A 29 12.23 -3.02 4.72
N HIS A 30 11.23 -2.15 4.80
CA HIS A 30 9.86 -2.62 4.98
C HIS A 30 9.14 -2.63 3.62
N LEU A 31 8.02 -3.32 3.57
CA LEU A 31 7.24 -3.49 2.35
C LEU A 31 5.98 -2.63 2.43
N ALA A 32 5.67 -1.95 1.35
CA ALA A 32 4.42 -1.23 1.21
C ALA A 32 3.76 -1.60 -0.12
N SER A 33 2.44 -1.60 -0.14
CA SER A 33 1.68 -1.82 -1.37
C SER A 33 0.85 -0.58 -1.67
N GLU A 34 0.86 -0.16 -2.94
CA GLU A 34 0.07 0.96 -3.45
C GLU A 34 -0.84 0.46 -4.54
N ILE A 35 -2.11 0.84 -4.51
CA ILE A 35 -3.11 0.38 -5.47
C ILE A 35 -3.70 1.57 -6.20
N LEU A 36 -3.50 1.62 -7.52
CA LEU A 36 -4.17 2.57 -8.39
C LEU A 36 -5.54 2.00 -8.74
N VAL A 37 -6.61 2.73 -8.40
CA VAL A 37 -7.97 2.26 -8.60
C VAL A 37 -8.56 2.94 -9.82
N LYS A 38 -8.92 2.14 -10.82
CA LYS A 38 -9.50 2.60 -12.08
C LYS A 38 -10.90 2.05 -12.23
N HIS A 39 -11.87 2.91 -12.53
CA HIS A 39 -13.23 2.49 -12.84
C HIS A 39 -13.31 1.95 -14.27
N ILE A 40 -14.23 1.01 -14.51
CA ILE A 40 -14.41 0.42 -15.85
C ILE A 40 -14.76 1.44 -16.92
N ASP A 41 -15.26 2.62 -16.56
CA ASP A 41 -15.56 3.71 -17.50
C ASP A 41 -14.31 4.51 -17.90
N GLY A 42 -13.15 4.19 -17.35
CA GLY A 42 -11.88 4.82 -17.67
C GLY A 42 -11.39 5.84 -16.66
N ASP A 43 -12.22 6.23 -15.69
CA ASP A 43 -11.82 7.21 -14.67
C ASP A 43 -11.00 6.54 -13.58
N TYR A 44 -10.01 7.27 -13.08
CA TYR A 44 -9.29 6.89 -11.87
C TYR A 44 -10.00 7.46 -10.66
N LEU A 45 -10.07 6.67 -9.59
CA LEU A 45 -10.68 7.09 -8.34
C LEU A 45 -9.65 7.82 -7.49
N LEU A 46 -10.04 8.97 -6.96
CA LEU A 46 -9.19 9.78 -6.09
C LEU A 46 -9.72 9.68 -4.66
N MET A 47 -8.80 9.47 -3.72
CA MET A 47 -9.12 9.36 -2.31
C MET A 47 -8.54 10.56 -1.58
N LYS A 48 -9.35 11.20 -0.73
CA LYS A 48 -8.89 12.34 0.05
C LYS A 48 -8.02 11.85 1.20
N ARG A 49 -6.81 12.40 1.27
CA ARG A 49 -5.89 12.10 2.35
C ARG A 49 -6.41 12.67 3.66
N ASP A 50 -6.23 11.93 4.76
CA ASP A 50 -6.63 12.38 6.10
C ASP A 50 -5.96 13.71 6.43
N THR A 51 -6.75 14.70 6.81
CA THR A 51 -6.24 16.04 7.17
C THR A 51 -5.34 16.05 8.41
N ARG A 52 -5.40 14.99 9.22
CA ARG A 52 -4.54 14.85 10.40
C ARG A 52 -3.13 14.36 10.07
N LYS A 53 -2.89 13.92 8.83
CA LYS A 53 -1.55 13.50 8.43
C LYS A 53 -0.63 14.70 8.31
N SER A 54 0.64 14.51 8.70
CA SER A 54 1.62 15.59 8.71
C SER A 54 2.01 16.09 7.31
N ASN A 55 1.89 15.21 6.30
CA ASN A 55 2.23 15.53 4.91
C ASN A 55 1.00 15.44 4.02
N TYR A 56 0.75 16.48 3.23
CA TYR A 56 -0.30 16.49 2.22
C TYR A 56 -1.70 16.16 2.74
N GLY A 57 -1.96 16.43 4.02
CA GLY A 57 -3.30 16.28 4.59
C GLY A 57 -4.32 17.13 3.83
N GLY A 58 -5.46 16.54 3.49
CA GLY A 58 -6.51 17.23 2.72
C GLY A 58 -6.36 17.15 1.21
N TYR A 59 -5.22 16.72 0.69
CA TYR A 59 -5.04 16.50 -0.74
C TYR A 59 -5.64 15.16 -1.17
N TYR A 60 -5.99 15.07 -2.45
CA TYR A 60 -6.50 13.82 -3.02
C TYR A 60 -5.36 12.96 -3.53
N GLU A 61 -5.48 11.66 -3.37
CA GLU A 61 -4.52 10.67 -3.84
C GLU A 61 -5.19 9.77 -4.87
N ALA A 62 -4.45 9.40 -5.91
CA ALA A 62 -4.91 8.44 -6.91
C ALA A 62 -4.70 6.99 -6.48
N THR A 63 -3.97 6.76 -5.38
CA THR A 63 -3.65 5.43 -4.90
C THR A 63 -4.12 5.22 -3.47
N ALA A 64 -4.60 4.01 -3.19
CA ALA A 64 -4.75 3.51 -1.83
C ALA A 64 -3.48 2.75 -1.47
N GLY A 65 -3.19 2.58 -0.18
CA GLY A 65 -2.08 1.73 0.19
C GLY A 65 -1.50 2.02 1.57
N GLY A 66 -0.52 1.23 1.91
CA GLY A 66 0.17 1.34 3.18
C GLY A 66 1.17 0.23 3.39
N SER A 67 1.73 0.17 4.60
CA SER A 67 2.76 -0.78 4.97
C SER A 67 2.18 -2.16 5.26
N ALA A 68 2.88 -3.20 4.81
CA ALA A 68 2.53 -4.58 5.12
C ALA A 68 2.82 -4.88 6.59
N LEU A 69 1.86 -5.49 7.26
CA LEU A 69 2.03 -5.96 8.63
C LEU A 69 2.83 -7.26 8.65
N LYS A 70 3.39 -7.60 9.80
CA LYS A 70 4.11 -8.85 9.96
C LYS A 70 3.22 -10.03 9.56
N GLY A 71 3.75 -10.89 8.71
CA GLY A 71 3.04 -12.06 8.17
C GLY A 71 2.24 -11.80 6.92
N GLU A 72 2.09 -10.53 6.49
CA GLU A 72 1.42 -10.20 5.23
C GLU A 72 2.43 -10.22 4.07
N ASP A 73 2.02 -10.76 2.93
CA ASP A 73 2.73 -10.54 1.68
C ASP A 73 2.19 -9.28 0.98
N LYS A 74 2.77 -8.93 -0.17
CA LYS A 74 2.38 -7.73 -0.90
C LYS A 74 0.92 -7.74 -1.35
N ILE A 75 0.39 -8.90 -1.70
CA ILE A 75 -0.98 -9.02 -2.17
C ILE A 75 -1.97 -8.92 -1.02
N SER A 76 -1.69 -9.61 0.09
CA SER A 76 -2.52 -9.53 1.30
C SER A 76 -2.57 -8.10 1.84
N CYS A 77 -1.43 -7.42 1.85
CA CYS A 77 -1.33 -6.02 2.22
C CYS A 77 -2.19 -5.14 1.31
N ALA A 78 -2.08 -5.33 -0.01
CA ALA A 78 -2.83 -4.54 -0.99
C ALA A 78 -4.33 -4.72 -0.81
N LYS A 79 -4.79 -5.96 -0.64
CA LYS A 79 -6.23 -6.25 -0.44
C LYS A 79 -6.76 -5.60 0.83
N ARG A 80 -6.01 -5.70 1.93
CA ARG A 80 -6.42 -5.12 3.20
C ARG A 80 -6.50 -3.60 3.11
N GLU A 81 -5.47 -2.95 2.60
CA GLU A 81 -5.43 -1.49 2.48
C GLU A 81 -6.52 -0.97 1.54
N LEU A 82 -6.76 -1.66 0.43
CA LEU A 82 -7.83 -1.29 -0.50
C LEU A 82 -9.18 -1.33 0.18
N LEU A 83 -9.46 -2.40 0.92
CA LEU A 83 -10.73 -2.55 1.64
C LEU A 83 -10.89 -1.48 2.72
N GLU A 84 -9.83 -1.22 3.50
CA GLU A 84 -9.86 -0.23 4.57
C GLU A 84 -10.08 1.19 4.04
N GLU A 85 -9.45 1.56 2.94
CA GLU A 85 -9.50 2.93 2.44
C GLU A 85 -10.67 3.20 1.50
N THR A 86 -11.12 2.20 0.74
CA THR A 86 -12.15 2.41 -0.28
C THR A 86 -13.42 1.58 -0.08
N GLY A 87 -13.38 0.56 0.75
CA GLY A 87 -14.47 -0.40 0.88
C GLY A 87 -14.51 -1.43 -0.25
N ILE A 88 -13.55 -1.40 -1.18
CA ILE A 88 -13.51 -2.32 -2.30
C ILE A 88 -12.84 -3.61 -1.90
N SER A 89 -13.51 -4.75 -2.14
CA SER A 89 -12.94 -6.08 -2.00
C SER A 89 -12.68 -6.63 -3.40
N SER A 90 -11.42 -6.93 -3.72
CA SER A 90 -11.06 -7.42 -5.04
C SER A 90 -10.04 -8.55 -4.95
N ASN A 91 -10.23 -9.55 -5.80
CA ASN A 91 -9.28 -10.63 -6.00
C ASN A 91 -8.47 -10.45 -7.29
N ASN A 92 -8.71 -9.38 -8.03
CA ASN A 92 -8.11 -9.12 -9.34
C ASN A 92 -7.18 -7.92 -9.30
N LEU A 93 -6.20 -7.96 -8.40
CA LEU A 93 -5.15 -6.96 -8.35
C LEU A 93 -4.02 -7.36 -9.30
N GLN A 94 -3.70 -6.48 -10.23
CA GLN A 94 -2.61 -6.70 -11.17
C GLN A 94 -1.38 -5.92 -10.73
N GLU A 95 -0.27 -6.62 -10.51
CA GLU A 95 0.98 -5.95 -10.19
C GLU A 95 1.51 -5.27 -11.44
N ILE A 96 1.76 -3.95 -11.35
CA ILE A 96 2.21 -3.14 -12.49
C ILE A 96 3.64 -2.63 -12.33
N GLY A 97 4.28 -2.89 -11.20
CA GLY A 97 5.67 -2.53 -10.99
C GLY A 97 6.04 -2.44 -9.53
N HIS A 98 7.30 -2.18 -9.30
CA HIS A 98 7.80 -1.94 -7.94
C HIS A 98 9.02 -1.02 -8.01
N TYR A 99 9.30 -0.35 -6.91
CA TYR A 99 10.51 0.45 -6.77
C TYR A 99 10.89 0.51 -5.30
N THR A 100 12.16 0.86 -5.05
CA THR A 100 12.68 1.04 -3.70
C THR A 100 13.02 2.50 -3.49
N SER A 101 12.54 3.07 -2.40
CA SER A 101 12.87 4.44 -2.00
C SER A 101 13.23 4.44 -0.52
N HIS A 102 14.43 4.95 -0.19
CA HIS A 102 14.95 4.94 1.17
C HIS A 102 14.95 3.53 1.77
N ASP A 103 14.12 3.29 2.76
CA ASP A 103 14.02 2.02 3.49
C ASP A 103 12.72 1.26 3.19
N THR A 104 12.07 1.58 2.08
CA THR A 104 10.79 0.98 1.71
C THR A 104 10.84 0.39 0.31
N ILE A 105 10.33 -0.84 0.18
CA ILE A 105 10.09 -1.45 -1.13
C ILE A 105 8.61 -1.29 -1.41
N TYR A 106 8.28 -0.54 -2.47
CA TYR A 106 6.90 -0.28 -2.89
C TYR A 106 6.51 -1.21 -4.02
N TYR A 107 5.41 -1.95 -3.84
CA TYR A 107 4.80 -2.73 -4.91
C TYR A 107 3.53 -2.03 -5.37
N ASN A 108 3.40 -1.83 -6.68
CA ASN A 108 2.29 -1.10 -7.26
C ASN A 108 1.33 -2.04 -7.97
N PHE A 109 0.04 -1.86 -7.69
CA PHE A 109 -1.03 -2.68 -8.24
C PHE A 109 -2.07 -1.83 -8.95
N LEU A 110 -2.73 -2.41 -9.94
CA LEU A 110 -3.90 -1.83 -10.58
C LEU A 110 -5.13 -2.63 -10.16
N CYS A 111 -6.15 -1.94 -9.70
CA CYS A 111 -7.47 -2.49 -9.44
C CYS A 111 -8.48 -1.84 -10.38
N VAL A 112 -9.11 -2.63 -11.24
CA VAL A 112 -10.21 -2.15 -12.08
C VAL A 112 -11.51 -2.55 -11.41
N THR A 113 -12.39 -1.58 -11.18
CA THR A 113 -13.63 -1.80 -10.44
C THR A 113 -14.83 -1.26 -11.20
N ASP A 114 -15.99 -1.91 -10.99
CA ASP A 114 -17.29 -1.44 -11.45
C ASP A 114 -18.17 -0.90 -10.31
N CYS A 115 -17.56 -0.68 -9.15
CA CYS A 115 -18.31 -0.20 -7.98
C CYS A 115 -18.95 1.16 -8.24
N ASP A 116 -19.97 1.49 -7.46
CA ASP A 116 -20.58 2.82 -7.48
C ASP A 116 -19.54 3.82 -6.95
N LYS A 117 -19.21 4.83 -7.76
CA LYS A 117 -18.24 5.86 -7.38
C LYS A 117 -18.65 6.61 -6.13
N SER A 118 -19.94 6.73 -5.87
CA SER A 118 -20.43 7.41 -4.67
C SER A 118 -20.21 6.60 -3.39
N SER A 119 -19.85 5.32 -3.50
CA SER A 119 -19.62 4.44 -2.34
C SER A 119 -18.21 4.57 -1.75
N ILE A 120 -17.35 5.35 -2.37
CA ILE A 120 -15.94 5.48 -1.96
C ILE A 120 -15.71 6.73 -1.13
#